data_904cd2bedddccd8fde0fdfb8b4ef54ee
#
_entry.id   904cd2bedddccd8fde0fdfb8b4ef54ee
#
_cell.length_a   1.000
_cell.length_b   1.000
_cell.length_c   1.000
_cell.angle_alpha   90.00
_cell.angle_beta   90.00
_cell.angle_gamma   90.00
#
_symmetry.space_group_name_H-M   'P 1'
#
loop_
_entity.id
_entity.type
_entity.pdbx_description
1 polymer ?
#
loop_
_entity_poly.entity_id
_entity_poly.type
_entity_poly.pdbx_seq_one_letter_code
_entity_poly.pdbx_strand_id
1 'polypeptide(L)'
;DWIYNSFKENKAYDVMVAELLDPHMPDHPLRFVLRQDHTRILKSAADTAQVFLATQMKCAACHNHFDNKEWSQRRFMGFAGYFSDKDLELIKCEARTNEFVPTGFVFDMPSIPTDVPQTEDERAARIAQLLIDPCNPRFAKTIVNRLWKRFLGMGLFEPVDNFREDTPASH
;
A
#
# COMPACT_ATOMS: atom_id res chain seq x y z
N ASP A 1 -11.87 6.82 -21.32
CA ASP A 1 -11.72 5.76 -20.33
C ASP A 1 -10.23 5.54 -20.05
N TRP A 2 -9.78 5.93 -18.85
CA TRP A 2 -8.36 5.91 -18.45
C TRP A 2 -7.71 4.51 -18.59
N ILE A 3 -8.38 3.45 -18.12
CA ILE A 3 -7.85 2.08 -18.20
C ILE A 3 -7.63 1.67 -19.67
N TYR A 4 -8.63 1.91 -20.50
CA TYR A 4 -8.54 1.59 -21.93
C TYR A 4 -7.37 2.32 -22.61
N ASN A 5 -7.23 3.62 -22.36
CA ASN A 5 -6.15 4.43 -22.93
C ASN A 5 -4.78 3.97 -22.43
N SER A 6 -4.65 3.67 -21.14
CA SER A 6 -3.40 3.17 -20.55
C SER A 6 -2.92 1.87 -21.24
N PHE A 7 -3.83 0.93 -21.49
CA PHE A 7 -3.48 -0.29 -22.23
C PHE A 7 -3.22 -0.04 -23.71
N LYS A 8 -4.02 0.79 -24.36
CA LYS A 8 -3.85 1.14 -25.78
C LYS A 8 -2.49 1.79 -26.04
N GLU A 9 -2.04 2.63 -25.14
CA GLU A 9 -0.77 3.37 -25.22
C GLU A 9 0.41 2.60 -24.64
N ASN A 10 0.17 1.35 -24.18
CA ASN A 10 1.18 0.53 -23.51
C ASN A 10 1.87 1.30 -22.36
N LYS A 11 1.08 2.02 -21.55
CA LYS A 11 1.59 2.81 -20.43
C LYS A 11 2.32 1.91 -19.43
N ALA A 12 3.47 2.34 -18.94
CA ALA A 12 4.24 1.60 -17.95
C ALA A 12 3.45 1.42 -16.62
N TYR A 13 3.60 0.25 -15.99
CA TYR A 13 2.80 -0.09 -14.81
C TYR A 13 3.03 0.82 -13.61
N ASP A 14 4.28 1.25 -13.38
CA ASP A 14 4.64 2.22 -12.36
C ASP A 14 3.97 3.59 -12.60
N VAL A 15 3.93 4.05 -13.86
CA VAL A 15 3.22 5.28 -14.24
C VAL A 15 1.72 5.13 -13.99
N MET A 16 1.12 3.99 -14.35
CA MET A 16 -0.30 3.73 -14.06
C MET A 16 -0.58 3.78 -12.55
N VAL A 17 0.31 3.23 -11.72
CA VAL A 17 0.14 3.24 -10.27
C VAL A 17 0.32 4.65 -9.69
N ALA A 18 1.30 5.40 -10.20
CA ALA A 18 1.47 6.81 -9.83
C ALA A 18 0.21 7.63 -10.14
N GLU A 19 -0.33 7.50 -11.35
CA GLU A 19 -1.56 8.20 -11.76
C GLU A 19 -2.78 7.79 -10.92
N LEU A 20 -2.86 6.55 -10.45
CA LEU A 20 -3.95 6.09 -9.59
C LEU A 20 -3.94 6.73 -8.20
N LEU A 21 -2.76 7.02 -7.67
CA LEU A 21 -2.58 7.38 -6.27
C LEU A 21 -2.21 8.84 -6.06
N ASP A 22 -1.45 9.45 -6.98
CA ASP A 22 -1.01 10.83 -6.87
C ASP A 22 -2.03 11.79 -7.52
N PRO A 23 -2.72 12.62 -6.72
CA PRO A 23 -3.73 13.55 -7.23
C PRO A 23 -3.16 14.68 -8.08
N HIS A 24 -1.83 14.86 -8.09
CA HIS A 24 -1.14 15.88 -8.90
C HIS A 24 -0.79 15.38 -10.31
N MET A 25 -0.96 14.08 -10.59
CA MET A 25 -0.70 13.54 -11.90
C MET A 25 -1.76 14.01 -12.92
N PRO A 26 -1.34 14.42 -14.15
CA PRO A 26 -2.25 15.01 -15.14
C PRO A 26 -3.39 14.09 -15.56
N ASP A 27 -3.14 12.79 -15.63
CA ASP A 27 -4.10 11.77 -16.05
C ASP A 27 -4.77 11.04 -14.87
N HIS A 28 -4.69 11.64 -13.66
CA HIS A 28 -5.29 11.02 -12.46
C HIS A 28 -6.76 10.68 -12.71
N PRO A 29 -7.13 9.37 -12.72
CA PRO A 29 -8.49 8.95 -13.01
C PRO A 29 -9.38 9.28 -11.82
N LEU A 30 -10.12 10.40 -11.94
CA LEU A 30 -11.15 10.79 -10.98
C LEU A 30 -10.82 10.33 -9.56
N ARG A 31 -10.17 11.17 -8.80
CA ARG A 31 -9.92 10.98 -7.36
C ARG A 31 -10.38 9.60 -6.89
N PHE A 32 -9.53 8.60 -7.07
CA PHE A 32 -9.81 7.25 -6.59
C PHE A 32 -10.13 7.42 -5.11
N VAL A 33 -11.40 7.29 -4.79
CA VAL A 33 -12.05 7.87 -3.63
C VAL A 33 -11.44 7.28 -2.36
N LEU A 34 -10.48 7.97 -1.81
CA LEU A 34 -9.91 7.67 -0.49
C LEU A 34 -10.48 8.62 0.58
N ARG A 35 -11.50 9.41 0.24
CA ARG A 35 -12.03 10.45 1.13
C ARG A 35 -13.33 10.06 1.80
N GLN A 36 -13.39 10.21 3.10
CA GLN A 36 -14.47 10.65 3.98
C GLN A 36 -14.87 9.78 5.17
N ASP A 37 -14.27 8.60 5.40
CA ASP A 37 -14.64 7.78 6.55
C ASP A 37 -13.38 7.10 7.11
N HIS A 38 -13.20 7.12 8.42
CA HIS A 38 -12.07 6.46 9.09
C HIS A 38 -11.94 4.98 8.69
N THR A 39 -13.06 4.30 8.49
CA THR A 39 -13.07 2.91 7.98
C THR A 39 -12.56 2.81 6.56
N ARG A 40 -12.75 3.85 5.74
CA ARG A 40 -12.21 3.91 4.38
C ARG A 40 -10.70 4.10 4.37
N ILE A 41 -10.16 4.93 5.25
CA ILE A 41 -8.71 5.15 5.39
C ILE A 41 -8.02 3.82 5.63
N LEU A 42 -8.42 3.08 6.65
CA LEU A 42 -7.83 1.78 7.00
C LEU A 42 -8.03 0.74 5.89
N LYS A 43 -9.21 0.75 5.26
CA LYS A 43 -9.50 -0.14 4.13
C LYS A 43 -8.60 0.17 2.94
N SER A 44 -8.46 1.43 2.57
CA SER A 44 -7.62 1.86 1.45
C SER A 44 -6.16 1.54 1.67
N ALA A 45 -5.65 1.75 2.88
CA ALA A 45 -4.31 1.35 3.26
C ALA A 45 -4.14 -0.18 3.12
N ALA A 46 -5.06 -0.97 3.66
CA ALA A 46 -5.00 -2.43 3.57
C ALA A 46 -5.09 -2.94 2.12
N ASP A 47 -6.00 -2.39 1.31
CA ASP A 47 -6.15 -2.75 -0.09
C ASP A 47 -4.89 -2.36 -0.90
N THR A 48 -4.32 -1.18 -0.65
CA THR A 48 -3.07 -0.73 -1.30
C THR A 48 -1.90 -1.65 -0.94
N ALA A 49 -1.73 -1.99 0.33
CA ALA A 49 -0.69 -2.94 0.76
C ALA A 49 -0.88 -4.31 0.10
N GLN A 50 -2.09 -4.83 0.04
CA GLN A 50 -2.36 -6.11 -0.58
C GLN A 50 -2.14 -6.07 -2.10
N VAL A 51 -2.63 -5.02 -2.77
CA VAL A 51 -2.56 -4.91 -4.23
C VAL A 51 -1.13 -4.64 -4.70
N PHE A 52 -0.39 -3.74 -4.08
CA PHE A 52 0.89 -3.29 -4.61
C PHE A 52 2.11 -3.87 -3.89
N LEU A 53 1.93 -4.38 -2.66
CA LEU A 53 3.02 -4.93 -1.86
C LEU A 53 2.85 -6.42 -1.53
N ALA A 54 1.76 -7.06 -2.02
CA ALA A 54 1.39 -8.43 -1.67
C ALA A 54 1.45 -8.68 -0.15
N THR A 55 0.87 -7.77 0.63
CA THR A 55 0.92 -7.80 2.09
C THR A 55 -0.48 -7.65 2.65
N GLN A 56 -1.00 -8.70 3.30
CA GLN A 56 -2.31 -8.69 3.93
C GLN A 56 -2.21 -8.10 5.34
N MET A 57 -2.54 -6.83 5.47
CA MET A 57 -2.46 -6.08 6.74
C MET A 57 -3.82 -5.81 7.40
N LYS A 58 -4.92 -6.26 6.81
CA LYS A 58 -6.28 -5.90 7.27
C LYS A 58 -6.51 -6.23 8.75
N CYS A 59 -6.00 -7.37 9.24
CA CYS A 59 -6.13 -7.75 10.65
C CYS A 59 -5.41 -6.77 11.59
N ALA A 60 -4.32 -6.15 11.11
CA ALA A 60 -3.55 -5.17 11.87
C ALA A 60 -4.27 -3.83 12.09
N ALA A 61 -5.45 -3.64 11.49
CA ALA A 61 -6.29 -2.47 11.76
C ALA A 61 -6.80 -2.43 13.22
N CYS A 62 -7.03 -3.60 13.85
CA CYS A 62 -7.62 -3.68 15.20
C CYS A 62 -6.66 -4.25 16.25
N HIS A 63 -5.71 -5.09 15.85
CA HIS A 63 -4.74 -5.76 16.73
C HIS A 63 -3.52 -6.19 15.93
N ASN A 64 -2.44 -6.60 16.60
CA ASN A 64 -1.29 -7.17 15.91
C ASN A 64 -1.71 -8.40 15.09
N HIS A 65 -1.11 -8.58 13.93
CA HIS A 65 -1.41 -9.73 13.08
C HIS A 65 -1.10 -11.05 13.79
N PHE A 66 -2.02 -12.01 13.74
CA PHE A 66 -1.89 -13.27 14.50
C PHE A 66 -0.74 -14.15 13.99
N ASP A 67 -0.67 -14.32 12.68
CA ASP A 67 0.25 -15.27 12.05
C ASP A 67 1.55 -14.60 11.57
N ASN A 68 1.57 -13.29 11.44
CA ASN A 68 2.73 -12.55 10.98
C ASN A 68 3.08 -11.42 11.95
N LYS A 69 4.07 -11.69 12.81
CA LYS A 69 4.54 -10.73 13.83
C LYS A 69 5.16 -9.46 13.26
N GLU A 70 5.55 -9.48 11.98
CA GLU A 70 6.07 -8.31 11.27
C GLU A 70 5.02 -7.21 11.20
N TRP A 71 3.73 -7.56 11.09
CA TRP A 71 2.64 -6.62 10.90
C TRP A 71 1.94 -6.32 12.24
N SER A 72 2.56 -5.44 13.03
CA SER A 72 1.91 -4.89 14.23
C SER A 72 0.84 -3.85 13.85
N GLN A 73 -0.11 -3.63 14.74
CA GLN A 73 -1.09 -2.56 14.60
C GLN A 73 -0.41 -1.20 14.43
N ARG A 74 0.64 -0.92 15.21
CA ARG A 74 1.42 0.31 15.12
C ARG A 74 2.00 0.51 13.71
N ARG A 75 2.61 -0.53 13.12
CA ARG A 75 3.18 -0.45 11.78
C ARG A 75 2.12 -0.20 10.71
N PHE A 76 0.96 -0.86 10.85
CA PHE A 76 -0.18 -0.62 9.96
C PHE A 76 -0.75 0.79 10.09
N MET A 77 -0.94 1.30 11.32
CA MET A 77 -1.45 2.66 11.54
C MET A 77 -0.48 3.72 11.00
N GLY A 78 0.83 3.52 11.15
CA GLY A 78 1.84 4.38 10.52
C GLY A 78 1.67 4.42 9.00
N PHE A 79 1.56 3.27 8.36
CA PHE A 79 1.31 3.19 6.91
C PHE A 79 -0.02 3.82 6.50
N ALA A 80 -1.09 3.57 7.26
CA ALA A 80 -2.40 4.12 6.99
C ALA A 80 -2.47 5.66 7.14
N GLY A 81 -1.53 6.26 7.86
CA GLY A 81 -1.40 7.71 7.97
C GLY A 81 -1.18 8.42 6.63
N TYR A 82 -0.62 7.74 5.60
CA TYR A 82 -0.52 8.30 4.25
C TYR A 82 -1.88 8.50 3.56
N PHE A 83 -2.93 7.87 4.04
CA PHE A 83 -4.29 7.98 3.52
C PHE A 83 -5.17 8.91 4.35
N SER A 84 -4.56 9.71 5.22
CA SER A 84 -5.20 10.64 6.16
C SER A 84 -4.46 11.97 6.18
N ASP A 85 -5.14 13.01 6.64
CA ASP A 85 -4.55 14.32 6.90
C ASP A 85 -3.74 14.42 8.22
N LYS A 86 -3.72 13.34 9.01
CA LYS A 86 -3.12 13.30 10.35
C LYS A 86 -2.62 11.90 10.72
N ASP A 87 -1.83 11.84 11.76
CA ASP A 87 -1.44 10.60 12.39
C ASP A 87 -2.64 9.87 12.98
N LEU A 88 -2.63 8.54 12.93
CA LEU A 88 -3.74 7.72 13.35
C LEU A 88 -3.53 7.19 14.77
N GLU A 89 -4.64 7.08 15.49
CA GLU A 89 -4.69 6.60 16.86
C GLU A 89 -4.77 5.07 16.91
N LEU A 90 -4.01 4.47 17.84
CA LEU A 90 -4.17 3.04 18.14
C LEU A 90 -5.53 2.77 18.79
N ILE A 91 -6.13 1.65 18.40
CA ILE A 91 -7.42 1.19 18.93
C ILE A 91 -7.19 -0.13 19.66
N LYS A 92 -7.71 -0.27 20.86
CA LYS A 92 -7.66 -1.51 21.63
C LYS A 92 -9.07 -1.96 21.99
N CYS A 93 -9.52 -3.09 21.42
CA CYS A 93 -10.88 -3.60 21.64
C CYS A 93 -11.96 -2.51 21.42
N GLU A 94 -11.88 -1.80 20.29
CA GLU A 94 -12.75 -0.68 19.91
C GLU A 94 -12.63 0.58 20.77
N ALA A 95 -11.82 0.55 21.83
CA ALA A 95 -11.55 1.72 22.66
C ALA A 95 -10.37 2.54 22.13
N ARG A 96 -10.51 3.85 22.16
CA ARG A 96 -9.42 4.79 21.85
C ARG A 96 -8.36 4.75 22.94
N THR A 97 -7.10 4.76 22.53
CA THR A 97 -5.97 4.68 23.47
C THR A 97 -5.34 6.04 23.78
N ASN A 98 -5.70 7.09 23.02
CA ASN A 98 -5.01 8.39 22.97
C ASN A 98 -3.52 8.29 22.58
N GLU A 99 -3.10 7.18 22.00
CA GLU A 99 -1.76 6.98 21.51
C GLU A 99 -1.75 7.09 19.97
N PHE A 100 -1.13 8.16 19.46
CA PHE A 100 -1.01 8.43 18.03
C PHE A 100 0.28 7.84 17.49
N VAL A 101 0.21 7.28 16.29
CA VAL A 101 1.33 6.66 15.62
C VAL A 101 1.82 7.59 14.51
N PRO A 102 3.09 7.99 14.52
CA PRO A 102 3.66 8.77 13.42
C PRO A 102 3.47 8.05 12.08
N THR A 103 3.07 8.80 11.06
CA THR A 103 2.98 8.28 9.70
C THR A 103 4.35 7.80 9.21
N GLY A 104 4.40 6.61 8.62
CA GLY A 104 5.65 6.00 8.16
C GLY A 104 5.43 4.84 7.21
N PHE A 105 6.36 4.65 6.29
CA PHE A 105 6.29 3.55 5.34
C PHE A 105 6.69 2.21 5.99
N VAL A 106 6.20 1.12 5.42
CA VAL A 106 6.42 -0.23 5.97
C VAL A 106 7.81 -0.81 5.69
N PHE A 107 8.56 -0.20 4.78
CA PHE A 107 9.93 -0.60 4.43
C PHE A 107 10.86 0.60 4.53
N ASP A 108 12.16 0.34 4.77
CA ASP A 108 13.18 1.36 4.70
C ASP A 108 13.39 1.81 3.26
N MET A 109 13.27 3.11 3.01
CA MET A 109 13.33 3.72 1.68
C MET A 109 14.40 4.82 1.68
N PRO A 110 15.69 4.48 1.53
CA PRO A 110 16.79 5.44 1.68
C PRO A 110 16.81 6.54 0.61
N SER A 111 16.15 6.29 -0.53
CA SER A 111 16.05 7.25 -1.64
C SER A 111 14.98 8.32 -1.43
N ILE A 112 14.07 8.14 -0.47
CA ILE A 112 12.93 9.05 -0.24
C ILE A 112 13.07 9.71 1.13
N PRO A 113 12.87 11.04 1.21
CA PRO A 113 12.91 11.75 2.49
C PRO A 113 11.96 11.16 3.52
N THR A 114 12.39 11.09 4.77
CA THR A 114 11.62 10.53 5.89
C THR A 114 10.61 11.52 6.48
N ASP A 115 10.67 12.79 6.09
CA ASP A 115 9.68 13.79 6.48
C ASP A 115 8.30 13.44 5.93
N VAL A 116 7.29 13.60 6.75
CA VAL A 116 5.90 13.30 6.39
C VAL A 116 5.19 14.59 5.96
N PRO A 117 4.63 14.61 4.73
CA PRO A 117 3.87 15.76 4.28
C PRO A 117 2.66 16.06 5.17
N GLN A 118 2.24 17.32 5.20
CA GLN A 118 1.18 17.77 6.10
C GLN A 118 -0.22 17.66 5.50
N THR A 119 -0.33 17.75 4.17
CA THR A 119 -1.62 17.69 3.49
C THR A 119 -1.91 16.28 2.97
N GLU A 120 -3.19 15.96 2.86
CA GLU A 120 -3.66 14.66 2.35
C GLU A 120 -3.17 14.41 0.92
N ASP A 121 -3.23 15.43 0.04
CA ASP A 121 -2.80 15.30 -1.34
C ASP A 121 -1.29 15.05 -1.46
N GLU A 122 -0.47 15.74 -0.65
CA GLU A 122 0.98 15.49 -0.59
C GLU A 122 1.32 14.12 0.00
N ARG A 123 0.56 13.65 0.98
CA ARG A 123 0.72 12.28 1.53
C ARG A 123 0.35 11.23 0.48
N ALA A 124 -0.71 11.47 -0.29
CA ALA A 124 -1.09 10.60 -1.41
C ALA A 124 -0.01 10.57 -2.51
N ALA A 125 0.57 11.70 -2.86
CA ALA A 125 1.71 11.76 -3.77
C ALA A 125 2.94 11.03 -3.20
N ARG A 126 3.23 11.19 -1.90
CA ARG A 126 4.34 10.53 -1.24
C ARG A 126 4.17 9.00 -1.23
N ILE A 127 2.99 8.48 -0.94
CA ILE A 127 2.76 7.02 -0.97
C ILE A 127 2.90 6.48 -2.39
N ALA A 128 2.47 7.22 -3.42
CA ALA A 128 2.71 6.83 -4.81
C ALA A 128 4.21 6.70 -5.10
N GLN A 129 5.03 7.68 -4.73
CA GLN A 129 6.49 7.65 -4.87
C GLN A 129 7.12 6.45 -4.14
N LEU A 130 6.73 6.21 -2.87
CA LEU A 130 7.24 5.10 -2.07
C LEU A 130 6.91 3.73 -2.66
N LEU A 131 5.75 3.60 -3.30
CA LEU A 131 5.34 2.35 -3.93
C LEU A 131 6.16 2.04 -5.18
N ILE A 132 6.33 3.03 -6.07
CA ILE A 132 6.99 2.81 -7.37
C ILE A 132 8.52 2.94 -7.32
N ASP A 133 9.09 3.34 -6.19
CA ASP A 133 10.54 3.50 -6.05
C ASP A 133 11.28 2.20 -6.36
N PRO A 134 12.36 2.22 -7.15
CA PRO A 134 13.14 1.04 -7.47
C PRO A 134 13.71 0.29 -6.25
N CYS A 135 13.91 0.98 -5.13
CA CYS A 135 14.36 0.37 -3.87
C CYS A 135 13.24 -0.34 -3.11
N ASN A 136 11.97 -0.18 -3.55
CA ASN A 136 10.86 -0.89 -2.90
C ASN A 136 10.98 -2.40 -3.12
N PRO A 137 11.16 -3.20 -2.03
CA PRO A 137 11.47 -4.63 -2.14
C PRO A 137 10.29 -5.47 -2.62
N ARG A 138 9.08 -4.92 -2.67
CA ARG A 138 7.84 -5.67 -2.92
C ARG A 138 7.13 -5.30 -4.21
N PHE A 139 7.15 -4.05 -4.63
CA PHE A 139 6.33 -3.56 -5.75
C PHE A 139 6.51 -4.36 -7.04
N ALA A 140 7.73 -4.41 -7.57
CA ALA A 140 8.02 -5.16 -8.79
C ALA A 140 7.77 -6.67 -8.63
N LYS A 141 8.15 -7.26 -7.49
CA LYS A 141 7.92 -8.68 -7.21
C LYS A 141 6.44 -9.02 -7.20
N THR A 142 5.60 -8.15 -6.67
CA THR A 142 4.15 -8.36 -6.60
C THR A 142 3.52 -8.47 -7.98
N ILE A 143 3.79 -7.53 -8.88
CA ILE A 143 3.21 -7.56 -10.22
C ILE A 143 3.79 -8.72 -11.05
N VAL A 144 5.09 -8.98 -10.97
CA VAL A 144 5.73 -10.10 -11.65
C VAL A 144 5.13 -11.44 -11.22
N ASN A 145 4.95 -11.66 -9.91
CA ASN A 145 4.37 -12.90 -9.39
C ASN A 145 2.92 -13.12 -9.83
N ARG A 146 2.13 -12.04 -9.92
CA ARG A 146 0.76 -12.10 -10.43
C ARG A 146 0.70 -12.42 -11.92
N LEU A 147 1.55 -11.77 -12.71
CA LEU A 147 1.66 -12.08 -14.14
C LEU A 147 2.15 -13.52 -14.37
N TRP A 148 3.13 -13.95 -13.59
CA TRP A 148 3.60 -15.34 -13.61
C TRP A 148 2.47 -16.32 -13.37
N LYS A 149 1.69 -16.11 -12.29
CA LYS A 149 0.48 -16.93 -12.03
C LYS A 149 -0.51 -16.87 -13.19
N ARG A 150 -0.73 -15.70 -13.76
CA ARG A 150 -1.68 -15.53 -14.86
C ARG A 150 -1.29 -16.33 -16.09
N PHE A 151 -0.01 -16.42 -16.41
CA PHE A 151 0.48 -17.10 -17.60
C PHE A 151 0.77 -18.59 -17.37
N LEU A 152 1.22 -18.97 -16.18
CA LEU A 152 1.69 -20.31 -15.88
C LEU A 152 0.79 -21.10 -14.91
N GLY A 153 -0.29 -20.49 -14.42
CA GLY A 153 -1.29 -21.13 -13.56
C GLY A 153 -1.00 -21.08 -12.06
N MET A 154 0.27 -20.97 -11.67
CA MET A 154 0.70 -20.88 -10.26
C MET A 154 1.76 -19.80 -10.11
N GLY A 155 1.73 -19.02 -9.04
CA GLY A 155 2.74 -18.01 -8.72
C GLY A 155 4.07 -18.62 -8.27
N LEU A 156 5.15 -17.85 -8.36
CA LEU A 156 6.43 -18.24 -7.72
C LEU A 156 6.27 -18.32 -6.21
N PHE A 157 5.45 -17.42 -5.66
CA PHE A 157 5.07 -17.39 -4.24
C PHE A 157 3.54 -17.41 -4.14
N GLU A 158 3.00 -18.28 -3.30
CA GLU A 158 1.57 -18.40 -3.03
C GLU A 158 1.26 -18.18 -1.53
N PRO A 159 0.18 -17.48 -1.17
CA PRO A 159 -0.72 -16.74 -2.08
C PRO A 159 -0.05 -15.52 -2.71
N VAL A 160 -0.36 -15.21 -3.98
CA VAL A 160 0.29 -14.13 -4.75
C VAL A 160 0.14 -12.73 -4.16
N ASP A 161 -0.81 -12.53 -3.27
CA ASP A 161 -1.14 -11.26 -2.62
C ASP A 161 -0.80 -11.26 -1.12
N ASN A 162 -0.04 -12.26 -0.66
CA ASN A 162 0.41 -12.35 0.74
C ASN A 162 1.81 -12.97 0.84
N PHE A 163 2.83 -12.20 0.47
CA PHE A 163 4.22 -12.64 0.61
C PHE A 163 4.61 -12.71 2.08
N ARG A 164 5.12 -13.87 2.48
CA ARG A 164 5.66 -14.13 3.82
C ARG A 164 7.12 -14.56 3.68
N GLU A 165 7.94 -14.23 4.67
CA GLU A 165 9.35 -14.60 4.67
C GLU A 165 9.57 -16.13 4.69
N ASP A 166 8.63 -16.84 5.30
CA ASP A 166 8.63 -18.30 5.43
C ASP A 166 7.98 -19.03 4.24
N THR A 167 7.46 -18.30 3.23
CA THR A 167 6.84 -18.92 2.06
C THR A 167 7.91 -19.33 1.06
N PRO A 168 8.12 -20.64 0.82
CA PRO A 168 9.07 -21.09 -0.19
C PRO A 168 8.58 -20.76 -1.59
N ALA A 169 9.52 -20.59 -2.53
CA ALA A 169 9.19 -20.53 -3.93
C ALA A 169 8.60 -21.87 -4.43
N SER A 170 7.65 -21.80 -5.33
CA SER A 170 6.96 -23.00 -5.86
C SER A 170 7.83 -23.85 -6.77
N HIS A 171 8.91 -23.27 -7.30
CA HIS A 171 9.92 -23.96 -8.16
C HIS A 171 11.16 -23.10 -8.34
#